data_6b11fb93d26dc130f530dc63f67f6c7a
#
_entry.id   6b11fb93d26dc130f530dc63f67f6c7a
#
_cell.length_a   1.000
_cell.length_b   1.000
_cell.length_c   1.000
_cell.angle_alpha   90.00
_cell.angle_beta   90.00
_cell.angle_gamma   90.00
#
_symmetry.space_group_name_H-M   'P 1'
#
loop_
_entity.id
_entity.type
_entity.pdbx_description
1 polymer ?
#
loop_
_entity_poly.entity_id
_entity_poly.type
_entity_poly.pdbx_seq_one_letter_code
_entity_poly.pdbx_strand_id
1 'polypeptide(L)'
;MINGRIAALLLLMPVVLFGCQSARSVVAKNDPAKRPVLRTQASADSATLPGRHLQSDASDEPTSQSTTIMPVSSTDDPSLSEESKSAEPASVEKLTSGAEDTSRPTAFERSPVRSLELNDVVQSIHASYPLLQIAVYGRNIAEGEQLSAEGAWDLKLKADANNAPLGYYKTYRNGVGFEQPTIWGGEVFGGYKNGSGNFEPWYGNRQTNQGGEFGAGIRIPLAQNRTIDERRATLWKSIYGRNAVEPFIQAQLIEFIRAGSYAYWDWVAAGLKFRFSNQLLDLARARDEQIRRQVELGARPESDLADNQRLIVSRDVKQIEAHRKVQTAAIKLSLFMRQPNGEPHVADDDMLPMRFPIPEPVGIDAVSNDVAEALSRRPELRELDFQHRMGQVDLEQARNLTQPELDATVWSAKDVGGWSTPSGNKAPYQAEAGLNFSVPVQRRKARGKVAAAEAKLVQIATKRRFAEDKISTEVQSAVATLDAAFRSIDKARESVVLNEKMQAFEVIKLERGDSDLLRLNIRETATFDARVVEIEAFLHYFESKADYRAALAIDVAREDAVPLPEEPVP
;
A
#
# COMPACT_ATOMS: atom_id res chain seq x y z
N MET A 1 -17.28 -35.61 -19.83
CA MET A 1 -17.93 -36.26 -20.97
C MET A 1 -19.26 -35.55 -21.19
N ILE A 2 -19.37 -34.73 -22.20
CA ILE A 2 -20.56 -34.43 -23.04
C ILE A 2 -20.08 -33.36 -24.03
N ASN A 3 -19.74 -33.83 -25.23
CA ASN A 3 -19.47 -33.02 -26.41
C ASN A 3 -20.81 -32.66 -27.06
N GLY A 4 -21.06 -31.37 -27.26
CA GLY A 4 -22.20 -30.85 -28.03
C GLY A 4 -21.71 -29.89 -29.11
N ARG A 5 -21.65 -30.35 -30.35
CA ARG A 5 -21.31 -29.62 -31.57
C ARG A 5 -22.36 -28.54 -31.82
N ILE A 6 -21.92 -27.29 -31.98
CA ILE A 6 -22.72 -26.23 -32.60
C ILE A 6 -22.18 -26.02 -34.01
N ALA A 7 -23.05 -26.30 -34.99
CA ALA A 7 -22.75 -26.19 -36.40
C ALA A 7 -22.73 -24.72 -36.84
N ALA A 8 -21.64 -24.32 -37.48
CA ALA A 8 -21.49 -23.02 -38.13
C ALA A 8 -22.30 -22.99 -39.43
N LEU A 9 -23.24 -22.06 -39.52
CA LEU A 9 -23.93 -21.72 -40.77
C LEU A 9 -23.19 -20.54 -41.42
N LEU A 10 -22.24 -20.84 -42.32
CA LEU A 10 -21.55 -19.88 -43.16
C LEU A 10 -22.43 -19.61 -44.39
N LEU A 11 -23.06 -18.44 -44.47
CA LEU A 11 -23.68 -17.90 -45.66
C LEU A 11 -22.61 -17.17 -46.50
N LEU A 12 -22.28 -17.77 -47.64
CA LEU A 12 -21.44 -17.23 -48.72
C LEU A 12 -22.02 -15.92 -49.26
N MET A 13 -21.21 -14.83 -49.17
CA MET A 13 -21.38 -13.66 -50.04
C MET A 13 -20.16 -13.55 -50.98
N PRO A 14 -20.38 -13.23 -52.28
CA PRO A 14 -19.29 -13.16 -53.26
C PRO A 14 -18.43 -11.88 -53.04
N VAL A 15 -17.14 -12.10 -52.95
CA VAL A 15 -16.12 -11.04 -52.94
C VAL A 15 -15.92 -10.51 -54.35
N VAL A 16 -16.26 -9.26 -54.59
CA VAL A 16 -15.86 -8.53 -55.82
C VAL A 16 -14.43 -8.04 -55.63
N LEU A 17 -13.49 -8.69 -56.30
CA LEU A 17 -12.09 -8.28 -56.39
C LEU A 17 -11.95 -7.10 -57.36
N PHE A 18 -11.65 -5.91 -56.84
CA PHE A 18 -11.03 -4.85 -57.63
C PHE A 18 -9.53 -4.86 -57.38
N GLY A 19 -8.79 -5.16 -58.45
CA GLY A 19 -7.35 -5.15 -58.46
C GLY A 19 -6.78 -3.72 -58.33
N CYS A 20 -5.82 -3.54 -57.49
CA CYS A 20 -4.99 -2.36 -57.47
C CYS A 20 -3.51 -2.77 -57.66
N GLN A 21 -2.93 -2.22 -58.71
CA GLN A 21 -1.55 -2.46 -59.16
C GLN A 21 -0.50 -1.97 -58.15
N SER A 22 0.55 -2.75 -58.05
CA SER A 22 1.73 -2.50 -57.26
C SER A 22 2.49 -1.22 -57.70
N ALA A 23 2.73 -0.31 -56.78
CA ALA A 23 3.78 0.72 -56.92
C ALA A 23 5.00 0.26 -56.12
N ARG A 24 6.11 0.04 -56.83
CA ARG A 24 7.43 -0.24 -56.25
C ARG A 24 7.96 0.97 -55.50
N SER A 25 8.25 0.84 -54.22
CA SER A 25 9.01 1.84 -53.45
C SER A 25 10.53 1.63 -53.66
N VAL A 26 11.17 2.70 -54.07
CA VAL A 26 12.62 2.83 -54.18
C VAL A 26 13.19 3.04 -52.78
N VAL A 27 14.09 2.13 -52.37
CA VAL A 27 14.86 2.25 -51.12
C VAL A 27 16.00 3.26 -51.36
N ALA A 28 15.98 4.41 -50.70
CA ALA A 28 17.12 5.31 -50.59
C ALA A 28 17.93 4.97 -49.33
N LYS A 29 19.17 4.52 -49.55
CA LYS A 29 20.21 4.38 -48.51
C LYS A 29 20.59 5.77 -47.99
N ASN A 30 20.45 6.05 -46.71
CA ASN A 30 21.07 7.20 -46.05
C ASN A 30 22.31 6.77 -45.27
N ASP A 31 23.43 7.35 -45.67
CA ASP A 31 24.79 7.23 -45.11
C ASP A 31 24.93 8.20 -43.90
N PRO A 32 25.53 7.80 -42.76
CA PRO A 32 25.64 8.65 -41.57
C PRO A 32 26.98 9.37 -41.49
N ALA A 33 27.08 10.54 -42.08
CA ALA A 33 28.18 11.47 -41.79
C ALA A 33 27.86 12.90 -42.22
N LYS A 34 27.39 13.73 -41.27
CA LYS A 34 27.67 15.17 -41.17
C LYS A 34 26.88 15.81 -40.03
N ARG A 35 27.53 15.96 -38.88
CA ARG A 35 27.06 16.87 -37.80
C ARG A 35 27.60 18.28 -38.08
N PRO A 36 26.80 19.34 -37.99
CA PRO A 36 27.33 20.69 -37.84
C PRO A 36 27.57 21.02 -36.39
N VAL A 37 28.79 21.42 -36.09
CA VAL A 37 29.23 21.98 -34.79
C VAL A 37 28.71 23.41 -34.70
N LEU A 38 27.89 23.71 -33.71
CA LEU A 38 27.53 25.08 -33.35
C LEU A 38 28.54 25.59 -32.32
N ARG A 39 29.29 26.58 -32.75
CA ARG A 39 30.27 27.35 -31.97
C ARG A 39 29.54 28.39 -31.15
N THR A 40 29.64 28.29 -29.83
CA THR A 40 29.26 29.33 -28.87
C THR A 40 30.30 30.44 -28.89
N GLN A 41 29.90 31.67 -29.21
CA GLN A 41 30.66 32.88 -28.94
C GLN A 41 30.16 33.49 -27.65
N ALA A 42 31.06 33.63 -26.69
CA ALA A 42 30.89 34.45 -25.50
C ALA A 42 31.19 35.91 -25.89
N SER A 43 30.30 36.82 -25.52
CA SER A 43 30.61 38.25 -25.40
C SER A 43 30.23 38.70 -24.01
N ALA A 44 31.25 39.15 -23.31
CA ALA A 44 31.17 39.87 -22.07
C ALA A 44 30.76 41.33 -22.37
N ASP A 45 29.78 41.83 -21.64
CA ASP A 45 29.69 43.28 -21.42
C ASP A 45 29.17 43.54 -20.00
N SER A 46 30.03 44.28 -19.32
CA SER A 46 29.88 44.84 -17.98
C SER A 46 29.04 46.10 -17.99
N ALA A 47 28.00 46.21 -17.13
CA ALA A 47 27.45 47.52 -16.74
C ALA A 47 26.88 47.46 -15.31
N THR A 48 27.62 48.02 -14.42
CA THR A 48 27.40 48.91 -13.27
C THR A 48 25.98 49.03 -12.68
N LEU A 49 25.97 48.78 -11.37
CA LEU A 49 24.93 49.17 -10.39
C LEU A 49 24.73 50.70 -10.27
N PRO A 50 23.60 51.12 -9.73
CA PRO A 50 23.67 51.87 -8.49
C PRO A 50 22.67 51.38 -7.41
N GLY A 51 23.18 51.37 -6.20
CA GLY A 51 22.47 51.08 -5.01
C GLY A 51 21.44 52.13 -4.56
N ARG A 52 20.51 51.71 -3.76
CA ARG A 52 19.81 52.56 -2.83
C ARG A 52 19.53 51.87 -1.49
N HIS A 53 19.80 52.62 -0.48
CA HIS A 53 19.77 52.35 0.95
C HIS A 53 18.36 52.09 1.50
N LEU A 54 18.34 51.22 2.54
CA LEU A 54 17.67 51.29 3.85
C LEU A 54 16.19 51.71 3.95
N GLN A 55 15.40 50.83 4.51
CA GLN A 55 14.86 51.04 5.86
C GLN A 55 14.17 49.79 6.38
N SER A 56 14.52 49.45 7.63
CA SER A 56 13.89 48.49 8.50
C SER A 56 12.48 48.95 8.87
N ASP A 57 11.52 48.05 8.84
CA ASP A 57 10.45 48.06 9.85
C ASP A 57 9.93 46.62 10.07
N ALA A 58 9.64 46.39 11.31
CA ALA A 58 9.34 45.10 11.93
C ALA A 58 7.87 44.68 11.75
N SER A 59 7.66 43.38 12.07
CA SER A 59 6.38 42.76 12.43
C SER A 59 5.36 42.52 11.30
N ASP A 60 5.20 41.25 10.95
CA ASP A 60 3.90 40.57 10.99
C ASP A 60 4.06 39.07 10.78
N GLU A 61 3.67 38.33 11.79
CA GLU A 61 3.49 36.86 11.75
C GLU A 61 2.35 36.50 10.79
N PRO A 62 2.46 35.42 10.01
CA PRO A 62 1.28 34.82 9.44
C PRO A 62 0.76 33.70 10.33
N THR A 63 -0.40 33.96 10.85
CA THR A 63 -1.33 33.08 11.55
C THR A 63 -1.53 31.75 10.82
N SER A 64 -1.22 30.66 11.50
CA SER A 64 -1.59 29.30 11.12
C SER A 64 -3.12 29.13 11.20
N GLN A 65 -3.78 28.90 10.09
CA GLN A 65 -5.18 28.44 10.06
C GLN A 65 -5.24 26.95 10.32
N SER A 66 -5.60 26.62 11.54
CA SER A 66 -6.02 25.31 12.01
C SER A 66 -7.43 25.03 11.48
N THR A 67 -7.59 24.05 10.61
CA THR A 67 -8.90 23.56 10.17
C THR A 67 -9.47 22.65 11.25
N THR A 68 -10.35 23.18 12.07
CA THR A 68 -11.13 22.45 13.07
C THR A 68 -12.27 21.71 12.37
N ILE A 69 -12.25 20.38 12.45
CA ILE A 69 -13.39 19.51 12.08
C ILE A 69 -14.34 19.52 13.27
N MET A 70 -15.53 20.09 13.09
CA MET A 70 -16.62 20.02 14.06
C MET A 70 -17.34 18.67 14.01
N PRO A 71 -17.76 18.10 15.16
CA PRO A 71 -18.60 16.91 15.18
C PRO A 71 -20.06 17.32 14.93
N VAL A 72 -20.72 16.54 14.08
CA VAL A 72 -22.17 16.63 13.83
C VAL A 72 -22.91 16.07 15.03
N SER A 73 -23.68 16.92 15.70
CA SER A 73 -24.64 16.59 16.72
C SER A 73 -25.92 16.09 16.07
N SER A 74 -26.33 14.88 16.36
CA SER A 74 -27.67 14.38 16.04
C SER A 74 -28.54 14.49 17.27
N THR A 75 -29.50 15.38 17.22
CA THR A 75 -30.75 15.34 18.02
C THR A 75 -31.86 14.99 17.06
N ASP A 76 -32.59 13.90 17.40
CA ASP A 76 -34.03 13.91 17.59
C ASP A 76 -34.52 12.47 17.78
N ASP A 77 -35.06 12.29 18.99
CA ASP A 77 -35.93 11.18 19.41
C ASP A 77 -37.38 11.61 19.14
N PRO A 78 -38.31 10.71 18.79
CA PRO A 78 -39.36 10.47 19.76
C PRO A 78 -39.82 9.02 19.87
N SER A 79 -39.84 8.57 21.13
CA SER A 79 -40.83 7.73 21.82
C SER A 79 -41.83 6.90 21.02
N LEU A 80 -41.88 5.59 21.33
CA LEU A 80 -43.14 4.86 21.64
C LEU A 80 -42.86 3.56 22.44
N SER A 81 -43.26 3.60 23.67
CA SER A 81 -43.97 2.65 24.55
C SER A 81 -43.74 1.13 24.42
N GLU A 82 -43.27 0.58 25.56
CA GLU A 82 -43.77 -0.53 26.35
C GLU A 82 -44.42 -1.73 25.65
N GLU A 83 -43.82 -2.91 25.83
CA GLU A 83 -44.55 -4.05 26.38
C GLU A 83 -43.61 -5.08 27.05
N SER A 84 -43.81 -5.22 28.36
CA SER A 84 -43.20 -6.20 29.24
C SER A 84 -43.78 -7.59 28.97
N LYS A 85 -42.97 -8.64 28.90
CA LYS A 85 -43.37 -9.98 29.31
C LYS A 85 -42.25 -10.67 30.08
N SER A 86 -42.53 -10.76 31.37
CA SER A 86 -41.92 -11.62 32.37
C SER A 86 -42.03 -13.11 31.98
N ALA A 87 -40.96 -13.87 32.15
CA ALA A 87 -41.01 -15.31 32.34
C ALA A 87 -40.08 -15.70 33.49
N GLU A 88 -40.69 -16.29 34.47
CA GLU A 88 -40.18 -16.80 35.74
C GLU A 88 -39.23 -18.01 35.57
N PRO A 89 -38.46 -18.36 36.65
CA PRO A 89 -37.39 -19.36 36.58
C PRO A 89 -37.89 -20.77 36.95
N ALA A 90 -37.40 -21.77 36.23
CA ALA A 90 -37.65 -23.18 36.55
C ALA A 90 -36.60 -23.74 37.52
N SER A 91 -37.11 -24.34 38.50
CA SER A 91 -36.73 -25.12 39.64
C SER A 91 -35.39 -25.88 39.63
N VAL A 92 -34.76 -25.75 40.78
CA VAL A 92 -33.70 -26.58 41.37
C VAL A 92 -34.18 -28.01 41.57
N GLU A 93 -33.46 -29.00 41.06
CA GLU A 93 -33.55 -30.37 41.54
C GLU A 93 -32.22 -30.81 42.14
N LYS A 94 -32.30 -31.17 43.39
CA LYS A 94 -31.25 -31.54 44.35
C LYS A 94 -31.08 -33.05 44.25
N LEU A 95 -29.89 -33.51 43.89
CA LEU A 95 -29.47 -34.90 44.16
C LEU A 95 -28.16 -34.90 44.93
N THR A 96 -28.30 -35.39 46.13
CA THR A 96 -27.28 -35.62 47.15
C THR A 96 -26.52 -36.93 46.88
N SER A 97 -25.26 -36.89 47.32
CA SER A 97 -24.44 -37.92 47.95
C SER A 97 -23.35 -38.58 47.08
N GLY A 98 -22.17 -38.46 47.59
CA GLY A 98 -21.18 -39.54 47.57
C GLY A 98 -19.74 -39.11 47.34
N ALA A 99 -18.96 -39.22 48.44
CA ALA A 99 -17.53 -39.47 48.50
C ALA A 99 -16.56 -38.30 48.30
N GLU A 100 -15.98 -37.96 49.43
CA GLU A 100 -14.69 -37.28 49.60
C GLU A 100 -13.62 -37.96 48.78
N ASP A 101 -12.98 -37.21 47.87
CA ASP A 101 -11.63 -37.50 47.44
C ASP A 101 -10.83 -36.20 47.53
N THR A 102 -10.02 -36.11 48.58
CA THR A 102 -9.03 -35.09 48.86
C THR A 102 -7.83 -35.28 47.92
N SER A 103 -7.97 -34.88 46.68
CA SER A 103 -6.81 -34.66 45.84
C SER A 103 -6.52 -33.13 45.79
N ARG A 104 -5.45 -32.75 46.52
CA ARG A 104 -4.80 -31.45 46.37
C ARG A 104 -4.63 -31.17 44.88
N PRO A 105 -4.95 -29.95 44.40
CA PRO A 105 -4.56 -29.57 43.06
C PRO A 105 -3.03 -29.61 43.01
N THR A 106 -2.51 -30.59 42.30
CA THR A 106 -1.11 -30.62 41.87
C THR A 106 -0.80 -29.26 41.20
N ALA A 107 0.26 -28.61 41.71
CA ALA A 107 0.81 -27.42 41.12
C ALA A 107 0.86 -27.62 39.62
N PHE A 108 0.13 -26.77 38.89
CA PHE A 108 0.32 -26.64 37.45
C PHE A 108 1.83 -26.41 37.24
N GLU A 109 2.55 -27.39 36.78
CA GLU A 109 3.86 -27.20 36.19
C GLU A 109 3.67 -26.22 35.04
N ARG A 110 3.98 -24.94 35.27
CA ARG A 110 4.10 -23.96 34.21
C ARG A 110 5.16 -24.51 33.27
N SER A 111 4.74 -24.94 32.08
CA SER A 111 5.68 -25.22 31.00
C SER A 111 6.67 -24.05 30.93
N PRO A 112 7.96 -24.30 30.74
CA PRO A 112 8.95 -23.21 30.70
C PRO A 112 8.47 -22.20 29.65
N VAL A 113 8.20 -20.98 30.09
CA VAL A 113 7.78 -19.90 29.22
C VAL A 113 8.91 -19.69 28.22
N ARG A 114 8.66 -19.98 26.94
CA ARG A 114 9.65 -19.76 25.87
C ARG A 114 9.87 -18.25 25.74
N SER A 115 11.13 -17.83 25.70
CA SER A 115 11.47 -16.44 25.41
C SER A 115 10.95 -16.05 24.03
N LEU A 116 10.34 -14.86 23.92
CA LEU A 116 9.87 -14.31 22.67
C LEU A 116 11.06 -14.03 21.74
N GLU A 117 10.97 -14.47 20.50
CA GLU A 117 11.97 -14.21 19.46
C GLU A 117 11.43 -13.21 18.43
N LEU A 118 12.33 -12.50 17.74
CA LEU A 118 11.94 -11.58 16.66
C LEU A 118 11.11 -12.28 15.58
N ASN A 119 11.43 -13.54 15.29
CA ASN A 119 10.69 -14.32 14.30
C ASN A 119 9.21 -14.51 14.68
N ASP A 120 8.89 -14.62 15.97
CA ASP A 120 7.50 -14.73 16.43
C ASP A 120 6.71 -13.45 16.13
N VAL A 121 7.37 -12.28 16.27
CA VAL A 121 6.77 -10.98 15.92
C VAL A 121 6.58 -10.87 14.40
N VAL A 122 7.57 -11.28 13.61
CA VAL A 122 7.47 -11.28 12.14
C VAL A 122 6.33 -12.20 11.67
N GLN A 123 6.22 -13.40 12.24
CA GLN A 123 5.11 -14.32 11.94
C GLN A 123 3.76 -13.73 12.33
N SER A 124 3.67 -13.05 13.47
CA SER A 124 2.45 -12.36 13.90
C SER A 124 2.05 -11.23 12.93
N ILE A 125 3.02 -10.48 12.41
CA ILE A 125 2.77 -9.45 11.38
C ILE A 125 2.17 -10.09 10.13
N HIS A 126 2.76 -11.18 9.63
CA HIS A 126 2.24 -11.90 8.47
C HIS A 126 0.83 -12.46 8.69
N ALA A 127 0.54 -12.98 9.87
CA ALA A 127 -0.71 -13.67 10.16
C ALA A 127 -1.88 -12.74 10.44
N SER A 128 -1.68 -11.65 11.21
CA SER A 128 -2.80 -10.93 11.82
C SER A 128 -2.62 -9.42 11.98
N TYR A 129 -1.59 -8.81 11.35
CA TYR A 129 -1.39 -7.37 11.45
C TYR A 129 -2.45 -6.61 10.62
N PRO A 130 -3.28 -5.74 11.25
CA PRO A 130 -4.44 -5.15 10.56
C PRO A 130 -4.08 -4.28 9.36
N LEU A 131 -2.97 -3.53 9.41
CA LEU A 131 -2.56 -2.69 8.28
C LEU A 131 -2.10 -3.54 7.08
N LEU A 132 -1.51 -4.71 7.33
CA LEU A 132 -1.20 -5.66 6.26
C LEU A 132 -2.49 -6.24 5.65
N GLN A 133 -3.47 -6.59 6.48
CA GLN A 133 -4.78 -7.05 6.00
C GLN A 133 -5.48 -5.99 5.13
N ILE A 134 -5.42 -4.71 5.54
CA ILE A 134 -5.93 -3.59 4.72
C ILE A 134 -5.23 -3.55 3.36
N ALA A 135 -3.90 -3.69 3.32
CA ALA A 135 -3.15 -3.71 2.08
C ALA A 135 -3.55 -4.92 1.19
N VAL A 136 -3.74 -6.12 1.79
CA VAL A 136 -4.19 -7.32 1.09
C VAL A 136 -5.60 -7.16 0.50
N TYR A 137 -6.52 -6.47 1.17
CA TYR A 137 -7.83 -6.15 0.58
C TYR A 137 -7.73 -5.28 -0.68
N GLY A 138 -6.60 -4.61 -0.90
CA GLY A 138 -6.28 -3.93 -2.16
C GLY A 138 -6.36 -4.86 -3.38
N ARG A 139 -6.08 -6.17 -3.22
CA ARG A 139 -6.26 -7.18 -4.29
C ARG A 139 -7.72 -7.29 -4.72
N ASN A 140 -8.62 -7.43 -3.75
CA ASN A 140 -10.05 -7.57 -4.02
C ASN A 140 -10.63 -6.30 -4.64
N ILE A 141 -10.13 -5.12 -4.24
CA ILE A 141 -10.50 -3.84 -4.85
C ILE A 141 -10.07 -3.81 -6.32
N ALA A 142 -8.81 -4.14 -6.59
CA ALA A 142 -8.28 -4.11 -7.96
C ALA A 142 -8.92 -5.19 -8.86
N GLU A 143 -9.28 -6.36 -8.32
CA GLU A 143 -10.06 -7.38 -9.02
C GLU A 143 -11.48 -6.88 -9.34
N GLY A 144 -12.11 -6.19 -8.41
CA GLY A 144 -13.41 -5.55 -8.63
C GLY A 144 -13.36 -4.45 -9.70
N GLU A 145 -12.29 -3.64 -9.71
CA GLU A 145 -12.06 -2.62 -10.75
C GLU A 145 -11.84 -3.25 -12.13
N GLN A 146 -11.09 -4.36 -12.20
CA GLN A 146 -10.91 -5.10 -13.45
C GLN A 146 -12.24 -5.69 -13.93
N LEU A 147 -13.00 -6.35 -13.06
CA LEU A 147 -14.32 -6.88 -13.39
C LEU A 147 -15.27 -5.77 -13.86
N SER A 148 -15.24 -4.61 -13.21
CA SER A 148 -16.01 -3.44 -13.66
C SER A 148 -15.59 -2.96 -15.05
N ALA A 149 -14.31 -2.99 -15.37
CA ALA A 149 -13.80 -2.64 -16.69
C ALA A 149 -14.22 -3.67 -17.77
N GLU A 150 -14.25 -4.96 -17.43
CA GLU A 150 -14.74 -6.05 -18.29
C GLU A 150 -16.22 -5.90 -18.58
N GLY A 151 -17.02 -5.38 -17.64
CA GLY A 151 -18.44 -5.08 -17.81
C GLY A 151 -18.75 -4.05 -18.93
N ALA A 152 -17.73 -3.37 -19.46
CA ALA A 152 -17.89 -2.51 -20.63
C ALA A 152 -18.31 -3.29 -21.90
N TRP A 153 -18.10 -4.61 -21.94
CA TRP A 153 -18.49 -5.52 -23.01
C TRP A 153 -19.75 -6.34 -22.72
N ASP A 154 -20.42 -6.07 -21.60
CA ASP A 154 -21.66 -6.77 -21.26
C ASP A 154 -22.74 -6.50 -22.30
N LEU A 155 -23.58 -7.53 -22.56
CA LEU A 155 -24.74 -7.43 -23.36
C LEU A 155 -25.78 -6.48 -22.73
N LYS A 156 -26.10 -5.39 -23.42
CA LYS A 156 -27.06 -4.41 -22.95
C LYS A 156 -28.43 -4.67 -23.58
N LEU A 157 -29.42 -4.99 -22.78
CA LEU A 157 -30.81 -5.02 -23.19
C LEU A 157 -31.40 -3.61 -23.08
N LYS A 158 -32.03 -3.14 -24.13
CA LYS A 158 -32.65 -1.82 -24.20
C LYS A 158 -34.14 -1.98 -24.51
N ALA A 159 -34.97 -1.21 -23.87
CA ALA A 159 -36.38 -1.08 -24.17
C ALA A 159 -36.77 0.39 -24.21
N ASP A 160 -37.49 0.79 -25.19
CA ASP A 160 -38.02 2.15 -25.33
C ASP A 160 -39.50 2.14 -25.58
N ALA A 161 -40.22 3.05 -24.98
CA ALA A 161 -41.64 3.30 -25.20
C ALA A 161 -41.86 4.82 -25.32
N ASN A 162 -42.20 5.26 -26.51
CA ASN A 162 -42.44 6.66 -26.79
C ASN A 162 -43.83 6.83 -27.44
N ASN A 163 -44.80 7.12 -26.60
CA ASN A 163 -46.21 7.16 -27.00
C ASN A 163 -46.76 8.59 -26.83
N ALA A 164 -47.31 9.15 -27.91
CA ALA A 164 -47.97 10.46 -27.95
C ALA A 164 -49.46 10.30 -28.26
N PRO A 165 -50.30 9.97 -27.24
CA PRO A 165 -51.73 9.68 -27.45
C PRO A 165 -52.57 10.91 -27.72
N LEU A 166 -52.07 12.11 -27.42
CA LEU A 166 -52.77 13.39 -27.60
C LEU A 166 -52.00 14.25 -28.60
N GLY A 167 -52.71 15.08 -29.35
CA GLY A 167 -52.14 15.96 -30.37
C GLY A 167 -52.65 15.62 -31.75
N TYR A 168 -52.20 16.40 -32.76
CA TYR A 168 -52.60 16.21 -34.16
C TYR A 168 -52.07 14.90 -34.72
N TYR A 169 -50.82 14.56 -34.40
CA TYR A 169 -50.20 13.29 -34.75
C TYR A 169 -50.16 12.37 -33.54
N LYS A 170 -51.07 11.38 -33.49
CA LYS A 170 -51.11 10.37 -32.43
C LYS A 170 -50.18 9.23 -32.84
N THR A 171 -49.10 9.03 -32.14
CA THR A 171 -48.09 8.01 -32.47
C THR A 171 -47.74 7.14 -31.27
N TYR A 172 -47.51 5.86 -31.54
CA TYR A 172 -47.09 4.85 -30.55
C TYR A 172 -45.84 4.16 -31.08
N ARG A 173 -44.75 4.25 -30.35
CA ARG A 173 -43.47 3.64 -30.72
C ARG A 173 -42.95 2.88 -29.51
N ASN A 174 -42.79 1.59 -29.66
CA ASN A 174 -42.26 0.72 -28.63
C ASN A 174 -41.18 -0.15 -29.27
N GLY A 175 -40.07 -0.33 -28.55
CA GLY A 175 -38.93 -1.11 -29.01
C GLY A 175 -38.33 -1.93 -27.89
N VAL A 176 -37.77 -3.06 -28.26
CA VAL A 176 -36.91 -3.87 -27.41
C VAL A 176 -35.73 -4.34 -28.25
N GLY A 177 -34.52 -4.22 -27.71
CA GLY A 177 -33.32 -4.56 -28.45
C GLY A 177 -32.14 -4.89 -27.54
N PHE A 178 -31.05 -5.21 -28.18
CA PHE A 178 -29.79 -5.46 -27.53
C PHE A 178 -28.66 -4.70 -28.22
N GLU A 179 -27.59 -4.44 -27.46
CA GLU A 179 -26.34 -3.88 -27.94
C GLU A 179 -25.21 -4.65 -27.30
N GLN A 180 -24.34 -5.23 -28.12
CA GLN A 180 -23.16 -5.99 -27.70
C GLN A 180 -21.91 -5.27 -28.21
N PRO A 181 -21.16 -4.57 -27.31
CA PRO A 181 -19.84 -4.07 -27.64
C PRO A 181 -18.89 -5.21 -27.98
N THR A 182 -17.96 -4.99 -28.89
CA THR A 182 -16.96 -5.98 -29.27
C THR A 182 -15.56 -5.54 -28.89
N ILE A 183 -14.67 -6.48 -28.65
CA ILE A 183 -13.28 -6.19 -28.28
C ILE A 183 -12.51 -5.48 -29.41
N TRP A 184 -13.00 -5.56 -30.66
CA TRP A 184 -12.42 -4.90 -31.84
C TRP A 184 -12.77 -3.40 -31.93
N GLY A 185 -13.49 -2.84 -30.93
CA GLY A 185 -13.89 -1.44 -30.87
C GLY A 185 -15.24 -1.13 -31.52
N GLY A 186 -15.86 -2.08 -32.19
CA GLY A 186 -17.21 -1.96 -32.77
C GLY A 186 -18.31 -2.45 -31.85
N GLU A 187 -19.53 -2.44 -32.33
CA GLU A 187 -20.70 -2.99 -31.63
C GLU A 187 -21.65 -3.69 -32.58
N VAL A 188 -22.29 -4.75 -32.11
CA VAL A 188 -23.40 -5.43 -32.76
C VAL A 188 -24.66 -5.05 -32.02
N PHE A 189 -25.70 -4.68 -32.78
CA PHE A 189 -26.98 -4.31 -32.19
C PHE A 189 -28.13 -4.92 -32.97
N GLY A 190 -29.27 -5.11 -32.31
CA GLY A 190 -30.46 -5.62 -32.95
C GLY A 190 -31.67 -5.53 -32.03
N GLY A 191 -32.83 -5.75 -32.60
CA GLY A 191 -34.05 -5.68 -31.81
C GLY A 191 -35.33 -5.75 -32.65
N TYR A 192 -36.42 -5.60 -31.93
CA TYR A 192 -37.75 -5.48 -32.45
C TYR A 192 -38.32 -4.11 -32.12
N LYS A 193 -38.99 -3.48 -33.08
CA LYS A 193 -39.73 -2.23 -32.85
C LYS A 193 -41.11 -2.30 -33.47
N ASN A 194 -42.07 -1.63 -32.84
CA ASN A 194 -43.40 -1.42 -33.34
C ASN A 194 -43.73 0.08 -33.36
N GLY A 195 -44.12 0.58 -34.50
CA GLY A 195 -44.55 1.95 -34.72
C GLY A 195 -45.92 2.00 -35.37
N SER A 196 -46.91 2.52 -34.64
CA SER A 196 -48.29 2.61 -35.12
C SER A 196 -48.88 4.02 -34.87
N GLY A 197 -49.93 4.37 -35.59
CA GLY A 197 -50.61 5.65 -35.46
C GLY A 197 -50.43 6.56 -36.68
N ASN A 198 -50.75 7.84 -36.51
CA ASN A 198 -50.66 8.84 -37.56
C ASN A 198 -49.32 9.55 -37.54
N PHE A 199 -48.39 9.04 -38.32
CA PHE A 199 -47.07 9.69 -38.45
C PHE A 199 -47.14 10.81 -39.47
N GLU A 200 -46.32 11.82 -39.26
CA GLU A 200 -46.10 12.89 -40.26
C GLU A 200 -45.57 12.28 -41.55
N PRO A 201 -45.96 12.77 -42.74
CA PRO A 201 -45.60 12.18 -44.04
C PRO A 201 -44.08 11.94 -44.22
N TRP A 202 -43.28 12.87 -43.70
CA TRP A 202 -41.81 12.75 -43.76
C TRP A 202 -41.18 11.79 -42.72
N TYR A 203 -42.01 11.27 -41.80
CA TYR A 203 -41.59 10.24 -40.81
C TYR A 203 -42.19 8.85 -41.15
N GLY A 204 -42.63 8.60 -42.37
CA GLY A 204 -43.27 7.36 -42.78
C GLY A 204 -42.45 6.09 -42.55
N ASN A 205 -41.12 6.20 -42.53
CA ASN A 205 -40.22 5.11 -42.19
C ASN A 205 -40.25 4.70 -40.68
N ARG A 206 -40.88 5.48 -39.81
CA ARG A 206 -41.07 5.15 -38.38
C ARG A 206 -42.34 4.34 -38.13
N GLN A 207 -43.27 4.25 -39.08
CA GLN A 207 -44.42 3.38 -39.03
C GLN A 207 -44.00 1.98 -39.49
N THR A 208 -44.30 0.96 -38.68
CA THR A 208 -44.05 -0.43 -39.04
C THR A 208 -45.29 -1.08 -39.64
N ASN A 209 -45.14 -2.25 -40.25
CA ASN A 209 -46.27 -3.10 -40.56
C ASN A 209 -46.94 -3.59 -39.26
N GLN A 210 -48.14 -4.23 -39.36
CA GLN A 210 -48.95 -4.62 -38.20
C GLN A 210 -48.20 -5.53 -37.20
N GLY A 211 -47.27 -6.35 -37.69
CA GLY A 211 -46.45 -7.24 -36.86
C GLY A 211 -45.14 -6.62 -36.36
N GLY A 212 -44.89 -5.33 -36.63
CA GLY A 212 -43.64 -4.66 -36.24
C GLY A 212 -42.46 -4.94 -37.16
N GLU A 213 -41.27 -4.55 -36.76
CA GLU A 213 -40.05 -4.67 -37.53
C GLU A 213 -38.93 -5.30 -36.69
N PHE A 214 -38.27 -6.30 -37.25
CA PHE A 214 -37.01 -6.86 -36.68
C PHE A 214 -35.83 -6.32 -37.45
N GLY A 215 -34.80 -5.85 -36.72
CA GLY A 215 -33.59 -5.33 -37.32
C GLY A 215 -32.34 -5.75 -36.56
N ALA A 216 -31.24 -5.85 -37.29
CA ALA A 216 -29.92 -6.05 -36.73
C ALA A 216 -28.87 -5.29 -37.54
N GLY A 217 -27.78 -4.89 -36.86
CA GLY A 217 -26.72 -4.14 -37.50
C GLY A 217 -25.40 -4.24 -36.73
N ILE A 218 -24.39 -3.69 -37.39
CA ILE A 218 -23.05 -3.57 -36.85
C ILE A 218 -22.57 -2.13 -37.04
N ARG A 219 -21.82 -1.62 -36.05
CA ARG A 219 -21.09 -0.36 -36.16
C ARG A 219 -19.62 -0.64 -35.93
N ILE A 220 -18.76 -0.19 -36.85
CA ILE A 220 -17.33 -0.46 -36.86
C ILE A 220 -16.57 0.87 -36.97
N PRO A 221 -15.70 1.25 -36.02
CA PRO A 221 -14.83 2.40 -36.15
C PRO A 221 -13.72 2.11 -37.18
N LEU A 222 -13.54 3.01 -38.14
CA LEU A 222 -12.53 2.87 -39.20
C LEU A 222 -11.27 3.66 -38.97
N ALA A 223 -11.31 4.69 -38.12
CA ALA A 223 -10.17 5.54 -37.76
C ALA A 223 -10.02 5.69 -36.23
N GLN A 224 -10.58 6.74 -35.61
CA GLN A 224 -10.59 6.87 -34.16
C GLN A 224 -11.31 5.66 -33.53
N ASN A 225 -10.84 5.18 -32.37
CA ASN A 225 -11.36 4.01 -31.65
C ASN A 225 -11.16 2.65 -32.34
N ARG A 226 -10.42 2.58 -33.45
CA ARG A 226 -10.13 1.31 -34.13
C ARG A 226 -9.12 0.48 -33.34
N THR A 227 -7.95 1.03 -33.01
CA THR A 227 -6.85 0.33 -32.32
C THR A 227 -7.06 0.32 -30.80
N ILE A 228 -7.42 1.47 -30.24
CA ILE A 228 -7.69 1.65 -28.82
C ILE A 228 -8.88 2.59 -28.63
N ASP A 229 -9.78 2.24 -27.75
CA ASP A 229 -10.90 3.06 -27.30
C ASP A 229 -10.88 3.19 -25.77
N GLU A 230 -11.83 3.93 -25.21
CA GLU A 230 -11.91 4.15 -23.77
C GLU A 230 -12.12 2.83 -23.00
N ARG A 231 -12.89 1.89 -23.55
CA ARG A 231 -13.18 0.58 -22.93
C ARG A 231 -11.89 -0.24 -22.80
N ARG A 232 -11.16 -0.44 -23.93
CA ARG A 232 -9.88 -1.17 -23.94
C ARG A 232 -8.82 -0.49 -23.10
N ALA A 233 -8.70 0.84 -23.17
CA ALA A 233 -7.77 1.59 -22.35
C ALA A 233 -8.05 1.42 -20.85
N THR A 234 -9.33 1.44 -20.45
CA THR A 234 -9.73 1.22 -19.06
C THR A 234 -9.42 -0.21 -18.61
N LEU A 235 -9.73 -1.21 -19.45
CA LEU A 235 -9.40 -2.61 -19.16
C LEU A 235 -7.87 -2.81 -19.00
N TRP A 236 -7.07 -2.33 -19.94
CA TRP A 236 -5.61 -2.50 -19.86
C TRP A 236 -5.03 -1.81 -18.63
N LYS A 237 -5.53 -0.60 -18.29
CA LYS A 237 -5.12 0.09 -17.06
C LYS A 237 -5.54 -0.66 -15.79
N SER A 238 -6.71 -1.27 -15.76
CA SER A 238 -7.15 -2.07 -14.60
C SER A 238 -6.32 -3.35 -14.44
N ILE A 239 -5.92 -4.00 -15.53
CA ILE A 239 -4.99 -5.14 -15.50
C ILE A 239 -3.62 -4.74 -14.93
N TYR A 240 -3.04 -3.63 -15.42
CA TYR A 240 -1.77 -3.14 -14.85
C TYR A 240 -1.93 -2.65 -13.43
N GLY A 241 -3.06 -2.02 -13.08
CA GLY A 241 -3.40 -1.61 -11.72
C GLY A 241 -3.45 -2.80 -10.76
N ARG A 242 -4.13 -3.88 -11.15
CA ARG A 242 -4.16 -5.14 -10.37
C ARG A 242 -2.76 -5.71 -10.17
N ASN A 243 -1.93 -5.73 -11.20
CA ASN A 243 -0.55 -6.24 -11.09
C ASN A 243 0.35 -5.32 -10.24
N ALA A 244 0.03 -4.04 -10.09
CA ALA A 244 0.76 -3.09 -9.24
C ALA A 244 0.46 -3.27 -7.74
N VAL A 245 -0.64 -3.93 -7.38
CA VAL A 245 -1.05 -4.11 -5.98
C VAL A 245 -0.06 -5.00 -5.22
N GLU A 246 0.45 -6.05 -5.84
CA GLU A 246 1.38 -6.97 -5.16
C GLU A 246 2.71 -6.30 -4.76
N PRO A 247 3.41 -5.58 -5.64
CA PRO A 247 4.55 -4.76 -5.25
C PRO A 247 4.23 -3.76 -4.13
N PHE A 248 3.06 -3.14 -4.17
CA PHE A 248 2.62 -2.23 -3.10
C PHE A 248 2.48 -2.95 -1.76
N ILE A 249 1.85 -4.14 -1.71
CA ILE A 249 1.73 -4.94 -0.48
C ILE A 249 3.11 -5.31 0.05
N GLN A 250 4.03 -5.73 -0.83
CA GLN A 250 5.39 -6.07 -0.47
C GLN A 250 6.16 -4.88 0.13
N ALA A 251 6.01 -3.69 -0.44
CA ALA A 251 6.62 -2.47 0.09
C ALA A 251 6.09 -2.14 1.50
N GLN A 252 4.78 -2.27 1.72
CA GLN A 252 4.19 -2.08 3.04
C GLN A 252 4.66 -3.13 4.04
N LEU A 253 4.78 -4.39 3.63
CA LEU A 253 5.26 -5.48 4.49
C LEU A 253 6.69 -5.24 4.99
N ILE A 254 7.60 -4.77 4.13
CA ILE A 254 8.97 -4.40 4.51
C ILE A 254 8.94 -3.37 5.64
N GLU A 255 8.14 -2.31 5.50
CA GLU A 255 8.02 -1.27 6.52
C GLU A 255 7.41 -1.78 7.83
N PHE A 256 6.43 -2.67 7.76
CA PHE A 256 5.81 -3.26 8.96
C PHE A 256 6.77 -4.18 9.71
N ILE A 257 7.56 -5.00 9.01
CA ILE A 257 8.57 -5.85 9.62
C ILE A 257 9.68 -5.01 10.25
N ARG A 258 10.11 -3.93 9.58
CA ARG A 258 11.08 -2.99 10.12
C ARG A 258 10.58 -2.35 11.42
N ALA A 259 9.36 -1.81 11.41
CA ALA A 259 8.76 -1.17 12.58
C ALA A 259 8.52 -2.16 13.74
N GLY A 260 8.08 -3.39 13.42
CA GLY A 260 7.93 -4.46 14.41
C GLY A 260 9.27 -4.89 15.02
N SER A 261 10.33 -4.92 14.21
CA SER A 261 11.70 -5.21 14.68
C SER A 261 12.20 -4.16 15.67
N TYR A 262 11.94 -2.87 15.38
CA TYR A 262 12.27 -1.79 16.29
C TYR A 262 11.53 -1.92 17.62
N ALA A 263 10.22 -2.13 17.57
CA ALA A 263 9.41 -2.30 18.78
C ALA A 263 9.89 -3.49 19.63
N TYR A 264 10.31 -4.59 19.00
CA TYR A 264 10.85 -5.77 19.68
C TYR A 264 12.20 -5.47 20.36
N TRP A 265 13.14 -4.85 19.65
CA TRP A 265 14.46 -4.56 20.20
C TRP A 265 14.41 -3.47 21.29
N ASP A 266 13.53 -2.47 21.15
CA ASP A 266 13.23 -1.50 22.22
C ASP A 266 12.76 -2.19 23.50
N TRP A 267 11.85 -3.18 23.37
CA TRP A 267 11.35 -3.95 24.50
C TRP A 267 12.45 -4.79 25.16
N VAL A 268 13.26 -5.47 24.38
CA VAL A 268 14.41 -6.24 24.89
C VAL A 268 15.39 -5.33 25.62
N ALA A 269 15.73 -4.19 25.04
CA ALA A 269 16.65 -3.23 25.65
C ALA A 269 16.10 -2.66 26.97
N ALA A 270 14.82 -2.29 26.99
CA ALA A 270 14.16 -1.80 28.19
C ALA A 270 14.19 -2.86 29.32
N GLY A 271 13.89 -4.12 28.98
CA GLY A 271 13.91 -5.22 29.93
C GLY A 271 15.30 -5.50 30.52
N LEU A 272 16.34 -5.46 29.69
CA LEU A 272 17.71 -5.61 30.17
C LEU A 272 18.13 -4.45 31.09
N LYS A 273 17.78 -3.20 30.76
CA LYS A 273 18.02 -2.03 31.62
C LYS A 273 17.28 -2.19 32.96
N PHE A 274 16.05 -2.69 32.96
CA PHE A 274 15.29 -2.96 34.17
C PHE A 274 15.97 -4.02 35.05
N ARG A 275 16.43 -5.12 34.49
CA ARG A 275 17.16 -6.18 35.21
C ARG A 275 18.42 -5.62 35.88
N PHE A 276 19.21 -4.79 35.18
CA PHE A 276 20.38 -4.17 35.75
C PHE A 276 20.04 -3.14 36.86
N SER A 277 18.92 -2.40 36.72
CA SER A 277 18.48 -1.50 37.79
C SER A 277 18.07 -2.24 39.05
N ASN A 278 17.42 -3.42 38.91
CA ASN A 278 17.11 -4.30 40.05
C ASN A 278 18.40 -4.76 40.76
N GLN A 279 19.38 -5.30 40.00
CA GLN A 279 20.64 -5.76 40.55
C GLN A 279 21.38 -4.63 41.34
N LEU A 280 21.36 -3.41 40.80
CA LEU A 280 21.97 -2.26 41.46
C LEU A 280 21.26 -1.86 42.77
N LEU A 281 19.92 -1.95 42.77
CA LEU A 281 19.09 -1.71 43.95
C LEU A 281 19.32 -2.78 45.02
N ASP A 282 19.34 -4.07 44.63
CA ASP A 282 19.58 -5.18 45.55
C ASP A 282 20.96 -5.12 46.18
N LEU A 283 21.99 -4.69 45.43
CA LEU A 283 23.32 -4.45 45.97
C LEU A 283 23.32 -3.36 47.06
N ALA A 284 22.56 -2.27 46.87
CA ALA A 284 22.46 -1.20 47.88
C ALA A 284 21.70 -1.68 49.13
N ARG A 285 20.65 -2.47 48.97
CA ARG A 285 19.86 -3.06 50.08
C ARG A 285 20.70 -4.04 50.90
N ALA A 286 21.46 -4.92 50.24
CA ALA A 286 22.37 -5.83 50.92
C ALA A 286 23.44 -5.09 51.70
N ARG A 287 23.93 -3.95 51.20
CA ARG A 287 24.89 -3.12 51.89
C ARG A 287 24.25 -2.40 53.10
N ASP A 288 23.01 -1.96 53.04
CA ASP A 288 22.34 -1.30 54.16
C ASP A 288 22.35 -2.15 55.43
N GLU A 289 22.09 -3.43 55.27
CA GLU A 289 22.14 -4.39 56.37
C GLU A 289 23.53 -4.48 57.01
N GLN A 290 24.58 -4.45 56.17
CA GLN A 290 25.96 -4.47 56.67
C GLN A 290 26.36 -3.17 57.40
N ILE A 291 26.01 -2.00 56.82
CA ILE A 291 26.27 -0.71 57.41
C ILE A 291 25.52 -0.55 58.73
N ARG A 292 24.27 -0.94 58.81
CA ARG A 292 23.43 -0.89 59.99
C ARG A 292 24.10 -1.64 61.16
N ARG A 293 24.56 -2.86 60.93
CA ARG A 293 25.29 -3.65 61.95
C ARG A 293 26.59 -2.97 62.40
N GLN A 294 27.32 -2.31 61.49
CA GLN A 294 28.56 -1.59 61.82
C GLN A 294 28.28 -0.32 62.62
N VAL A 295 27.18 0.40 62.38
CA VAL A 295 26.74 1.57 63.15
C VAL A 295 26.31 1.12 64.54
N GLU A 296 25.52 0.06 64.68
CA GLU A 296 25.12 -0.50 65.98
C GLU A 296 26.33 -0.91 66.85
N LEU A 297 27.39 -1.39 66.22
CA LEU A 297 28.62 -1.75 66.87
C LEU A 297 29.57 -0.53 67.13
N GLY A 298 29.15 0.66 66.72
CA GLY A 298 29.99 1.90 66.87
C GLY A 298 31.17 1.96 65.92
N ALA A 299 31.24 1.08 64.88
CA ALA A 299 32.35 1.01 63.96
C ALA A 299 32.22 1.99 62.78
N ARG A 300 31.02 2.58 62.56
CA ARG A 300 30.75 3.60 61.55
C ARG A 300 29.81 4.68 62.08
N PRO A 301 29.88 5.90 61.51
CA PRO A 301 28.97 6.97 61.85
C PRO A 301 27.58 6.74 61.28
N GLU A 302 26.54 7.24 61.93
CA GLU A 302 25.12 7.14 61.48
C GLU A 302 24.89 7.86 60.12
N SER A 303 25.73 8.87 59.79
CA SER A 303 25.70 9.54 58.47
C SER A 303 25.88 8.57 57.29
N ASP A 304 26.71 7.53 57.45
CA ASP A 304 26.95 6.53 56.40
C ASP A 304 25.71 5.71 56.12
N LEU A 305 24.91 5.40 57.14
CA LEU A 305 23.64 4.73 57.02
C LEU A 305 22.61 5.61 56.30
N ALA A 306 22.51 6.89 56.71
CA ALA A 306 21.61 7.86 56.08
C ALA A 306 21.94 8.08 54.59
N ASP A 307 23.22 8.18 54.22
CA ASP A 307 23.67 8.30 52.84
C ASP A 307 23.32 7.05 52.00
N ASN A 308 23.48 5.86 52.55
CA ASN A 308 23.10 4.63 51.85
C ASN A 308 21.57 4.52 51.68
N GLN A 309 20.80 4.92 52.68
CA GLN A 309 19.32 4.96 52.57
C GLN A 309 18.86 5.95 51.50
N ARG A 310 19.46 7.13 51.42
CA ARG A 310 19.23 8.11 50.34
C ARG A 310 19.54 7.50 48.96
N LEU A 311 20.65 6.73 48.87
CA LEU A 311 21.03 6.05 47.65
C LEU A 311 20.01 4.98 47.25
N ILE A 312 19.52 4.18 48.20
CA ILE A 312 18.45 3.18 47.98
C ILE A 312 17.22 3.84 47.40
N VAL A 313 16.72 4.94 48.00
CA VAL A 313 15.56 5.68 47.49
C VAL A 313 15.80 6.17 46.06
N SER A 314 16.98 6.70 45.75
CA SER A 314 17.33 7.14 44.39
C SER A 314 17.36 6.00 43.39
N ARG A 315 17.86 4.82 43.75
CA ARG A 315 17.89 3.61 42.92
C ARG A 315 16.51 3.00 42.74
N ASP A 316 15.65 3.07 43.76
CA ASP A 316 14.26 2.62 43.71
C ASP A 316 13.45 3.44 42.70
N VAL A 317 13.59 4.77 42.71
CA VAL A 317 13.00 5.65 41.68
C VAL A 317 13.44 5.25 40.26
N LYS A 318 14.75 5.01 40.05
CA LYS A 318 15.28 4.56 38.74
C LYS A 318 14.71 3.20 38.33
N GLN A 319 14.54 2.29 39.28
CA GLN A 319 13.94 0.98 39.03
C GLN A 319 12.47 1.09 38.62
N ILE A 320 11.70 1.94 39.31
CA ILE A 320 10.28 2.21 38.95
C ILE A 320 10.20 2.79 37.53
N GLU A 321 11.03 3.73 37.18
CA GLU A 321 11.10 4.30 35.84
C GLU A 321 11.50 3.26 34.76
N ALA A 322 12.48 2.42 35.08
CA ALA A 322 12.91 1.35 34.18
C ALA A 322 11.77 0.33 33.95
N HIS A 323 11.04 -0.07 35.00
CA HIS A 323 9.87 -0.94 34.91
C HIS A 323 8.77 -0.32 34.03
N ARG A 324 8.43 0.97 34.25
CA ARG A 324 7.49 1.70 33.40
C ARG A 324 7.91 1.68 31.93
N LYS A 325 9.22 1.81 31.63
CA LYS A 325 9.72 1.73 30.24
C LYS A 325 9.51 0.35 29.64
N VAL A 326 9.70 -0.73 30.38
CA VAL A 326 9.41 -2.10 29.92
C VAL A 326 7.93 -2.24 29.56
N GLN A 327 7.04 -1.84 30.49
CA GLN A 327 5.59 -1.90 30.26
C GLN A 327 5.17 -1.08 29.01
N THR A 328 5.72 0.14 28.86
CA THR A 328 5.42 0.98 27.72
C THR A 328 5.92 0.35 26.40
N ALA A 329 7.11 -0.27 26.41
CA ALA A 329 7.65 -0.96 25.24
C ALA A 329 6.86 -2.22 24.91
N ALA A 330 6.43 -3.02 25.91
CA ALA A 330 5.56 -4.18 25.73
C ALA A 330 4.19 -3.79 25.09
N ILE A 331 3.60 -2.68 25.56
CA ILE A 331 2.36 -2.13 24.98
C ILE A 331 2.58 -1.70 23.52
N LYS A 332 3.70 -1.05 23.20
CA LYS A 332 4.04 -0.71 21.81
C LYS A 332 4.24 -1.94 20.95
N LEU A 333 4.93 -2.95 21.47
CA LEU A 333 5.16 -4.22 20.77
C LEU A 333 3.84 -4.96 20.48
N SER A 334 2.82 -4.84 21.35
CA SER A 334 1.51 -5.48 21.16
C SER A 334 0.75 -4.99 19.91
N LEU A 335 1.14 -3.86 19.31
CA LEU A 335 0.61 -3.46 18.00
C LEU A 335 0.99 -4.46 16.90
N PHE A 336 2.16 -5.07 17.00
CA PHE A 336 2.71 -6.03 16.04
C PHE A 336 2.54 -7.48 16.50
N MET A 337 2.48 -7.71 17.80
CA MET A 337 2.27 -9.04 18.40
C MET A 337 0.78 -9.24 18.67
N ARG A 338 0.15 -10.19 17.95
CA ARG A 338 -1.29 -10.40 18.03
C ARG A 338 -1.63 -11.86 18.28
N GLN A 339 -2.72 -12.07 18.98
CA GLN A 339 -3.33 -13.38 19.15
C GLN A 339 -4.00 -13.84 17.84
N PRO A 340 -4.28 -15.15 17.68
CA PRO A 340 -4.95 -15.66 16.48
C PRO A 340 -6.34 -15.03 16.22
N ASN A 341 -6.99 -14.49 17.28
CA ASN A 341 -8.25 -13.76 17.17
C ASN A 341 -8.08 -12.30 16.69
N GLY A 342 -6.83 -11.85 16.47
CA GLY A 342 -6.50 -10.50 16.02
C GLY A 342 -6.35 -9.47 17.14
N GLU A 343 -6.56 -9.83 18.42
CA GLU A 343 -6.37 -8.92 19.56
C GLU A 343 -4.90 -8.68 19.87
N PRO A 344 -4.52 -7.45 20.33
CA PRO A 344 -3.15 -7.18 20.76
C PRO A 344 -2.73 -8.10 21.91
N HIS A 345 -1.53 -8.68 21.82
CA HIS A 345 -0.94 -9.46 22.88
C HIS A 345 0.22 -8.69 23.50
N VAL A 346 0.06 -8.28 24.76
CA VAL A 346 1.14 -7.63 25.52
C VAL A 346 2.08 -8.72 26.04
N ALA A 347 3.36 -8.62 25.68
CA ALA A 347 4.38 -9.59 26.09
C ALA A 347 4.62 -9.47 27.61
N ASP A 348 4.64 -10.60 28.29
CA ASP A 348 4.92 -10.70 29.72
C ASP A 348 6.44 -10.58 29.99
N ASP A 349 6.80 -10.09 31.17
CA ASP A 349 8.20 -9.95 31.58
C ASP A 349 8.97 -11.29 31.57
N ASP A 350 8.26 -12.41 31.76
CA ASP A 350 8.83 -13.79 31.74
C ASP A 350 9.25 -14.22 30.31
N MET A 351 8.69 -13.59 29.26
CA MET A 351 9.04 -13.85 27.87
C MET A 351 10.30 -13.10 27.43
N LEU A 352 10.85 -12.23 28.29
CA LEU A 352 11.96 -11.36 27.93
C LEU A 352 13.26 -12.17 27.75
N PRO A 353 13.96 -12.03 26.60
CA PRO A 353 15.26 -12.66 26.38
C PRO A 353 16.28 -12.27 27.45
N MET A 354 17.15 -13.21 27.84
CA MET A 354 18.16 -12.97 28.86
C MET A 354 19.33 -12.08 28.37
N ARG A 355 19.53 -12.03 27.05
CA ARG A 355 20.61 -11.28 26.40
C ARG A 355 20.27 -11.03 24.93
N PHE A 356 20.93 -10.06 24.34
CA PHE A 356 20.92 -9.89 22.89
C PHE A 356 21.61 -11.10 22.20
N PRO A 357 21.22 -11.41 20.96
CA PRO A 357 21.95 -12.33 20.11
C PRO A 357 23.38 -11.85 19.85
N ILE A 358 24.24 -12.75 19.37
CA ILE A 358 25.63 -12.41 19.02
C ILE A 358 25.60 -11.54 17.75
N PRO A 359 26.19 -10.34 17.78
CA PRO A 359 26.27 -9.50 16.60
C PRO A 359 27.26 -10.08 15.58
N GLU A 360 26.92 -9.94 14.30
CA GLU A 360 27.72 -10.42 13.16
C GLU A 360 28.32 -9.22 12.41
N PRO A 361 29.60 -9.27 11.99
CA PRO A 361 30.19 -8.21 11.19
C PRO A 361 29.57 -8.15 9.80
N VAL A 362 29.45 -6.93 9.26
CA VAL A 362 28.97 -6.70 7.88
C VAL A 362 30.16 -6.56 6.95
N GLY A 363 30.14 -7.24 5.81
CA GLY A 363 31.16 -7.11 4.78
C GLY A 363 31.01 -5.79 4.02
N ILE A 364 31.82 -4.78 4.36
CA ILE A 364 31.81 -3.45 3.70
C ILE A 364 32.19 -3.55 2.21
N ASP A 365 32.95 -4.58 1.83
CA ASP A 365 33.44 -4.77 0.45
C ASP A 365 32.34 -5.15 -0.54
N ALA A 366 31.14 -5.51 -0.06
CA ALA A 366 30.02 -5.97 -0.88
C ALA A 366 28.97 -4.89 -1.20
N VAL A 367 29.15 -3.63 -0.79
CA VAL A 367 28.12 -2.56 -0.92
C VAL A 367 27.60 -2.39 -2.35
N SER A 368 28.48 -2.52 -3.36
CA SER A 368 28.05 -2.43 -4.76
C SER A 368 27.14 -3.58 -5.18
N ASN A 369 27.39 -4.79 -4.64
CA ASN A 369 26.54 -5.96 -4.88
C ASN A 369 25.20 -5.80 -4.14
N ASP A 370 25.23 -5.30 -2.91
CA ASP A 370 24.03 -5.03 -2.11
C ASP A 370 23.11 -4.01 -2.77
N VAL A 371 23.70 -2.92 -3.34
CA VAL A 371 22.94 -1.95 -4.13
C VAL A 371 22.32 -2.60 -5.37
N ALA A 372 23.07 -3.41 -6.12
CA ALA A 372 22.55 -4.11 -7.29
C ALA A 372 21.42 -5.10 -6.92
N GLU A 373 21.59 -5.81 -5.80
CA GLU A 373 20.58 -6.72 -5.27
C GLU A 373 19.32 -5.97 -4.85
N ALA A 374 19.44 -4.86 -4.10
CA ALA A 374 18.33 -4.02 -3.70
C ALA A 374 17.56 -3.48 -4.91
N LEU A 375 18.24 -2.93 -5.92
CA LEU A 375 17.61 -2.44 -7.14
C LEU A 375 16.84 -3.53 -7.89
N SER A 376 17.24 -4.79 -7.77
CA SER A 376 16.55 -5.93 -8.39
C SER A 376 15.34 -6.43 -7.59
N ARG A 377 15.33 -6.22 -6.26
CA ARG A 377 14.32 -6.77 -5.34
C ARG A 377 13.26 -5.76 -4.91
N ARG A 378 13.61 -4.48 -4.82
CA ARG A 378 12.73 -3.45 -4.26
C ARG A 378 11.42 -3.32 -5.02
N PRO A 379 10.29 -3.55 -4.34
CA PRO A 379 8.98 -3.59 -5.00
C PRO A 379 8.53 -2.23 -5.52
N GLU A 380 9.00 -1.12 -4.96
CA GLU A 380 8.63 0.24 -5.39
C GLU A 380 9.03 0.52 -6.85
N LEU A 381 10.12 -0.08 -7.34
CA LEU A 381 10.53 0.06 -8.74
C LEU A 381 9.57 -0.67 -9.68
N ARG A 382 9.11 -1.87 -9.27
CA ARG A 382 8.11 -2.64 -10.03
C ARG A 382 6.76 -1.93 -10.08
N GLU A 383 6.33 -1.33 -8.98
CA GLU A 383 5.12 -0.51 -8.95
C GLU A 383 5.21 0.66 -9.96
N LEU A 384 6.36 1.36 -9.99
CA LEU A 384 6.60 2.44 -10.95
C LEU A 384 6.63 1.95 -12.41
N ASP A 385 7.10 0.72 -12.68
CA ASP A 385 7.05 0.12 -14.00
C ASP A 385 5.61 -0.13 -14.45
N PHE A 386 4.72 -0.61 -13.58
CA PHE A 386 3.29 -0.73 -13.89
C PHE A 386 2.63 0.65 -14.07
N GLN A 387 2.95 1.64 -13.24
CA GLN A 387 2.48 3.02 -13.44
C GLN A 387 2.93 3.59 -14.78
N HIS A 388 4.15 3.27 -15.23
CA HIS A 388 4.66 3.67 -16.54
C HIS A 388 3.85 3.02 -17.68
N ARG A 389 3.51 1.71 -17.58
CA ARG A 389 2.66 1.02 -18.55
C ARG A 389 1.26 1.64 -18.62
N MET A 390 0.64 1.95 -17.49
CA MET A 390 -0.65 2.67 -17.48
C MET A 390 -0.55 4.03 -18.17
N GLY A 391 0.55 4.76 -17.95
CA GLY A 391 0.82 6.01 -18.65
C GLY A 391 1.00 5.88 -20.17
N GLN A 392 1.59 4.78 -20.63
CA GLN A 392 1.68 4.46 -22.06
C GLN A 392 0.31 4.23 -22.69
N VAL A 393 -0.57 3.48 -22.01
CA VAL A 393 -1.97 3.29 -22.45
C VAL A 393 -2.72 4.63 -22.52
N ASP A 394 -2.55 5.50 -21.51
CA ASP A 394 -3.14 6.85 -21.53
C ASP A 394 -2.65 7.67 -22.74
N LEU A 395 -1.35 7.56 -23.08
CA LEU A 395 -0.77 8.27 -24.25
C LEU A 395 -1.32 7.72 -25.56
N GLU A 396 -1.40 6.39 -25.71
CA GLU A 396 -1.96 5.76 -26.92
C GLU A 396 -3.43 6.15 -27.13
N GLN A 397 -4.23 6.11 -26.07
CA GLN A 397 -5.62 6.56 -26.11
C GLN A 397 -5.69 8.05 -26.48
N ALA A 398 -4.85 8.91 -25.88
CA ALA A 398 -4.83 10.33 -26.19
C ALA A 398 -4.44 10.61 -27.65
N ARG A 399 -3.48 9.85 -28.19
CA ARG A 399 -3.08 9.92 -29.61
C ARG A 399 -4.21 9.46 -30.52
N ASN A 400 -4.92 8.39 -30.17
CA ASN A 400 -6.08 7.92 -30.91
C ASN A 400 -7.16 9.04 -31.03
N LEU A 401 -7.40 9.79 -29.95
CA LEU A 401 -8.34 10.92 -29.96
C LEU A 401 -7.94 12.07 -30.91
N THR A 402 -6.71 12.08 -31.45
CA THR A 402 -6.30 13.05 -32.48
C THR A 402 -6.76 12.67 -33.88
N GLN A 403 -7.16 11.42 -34.08
CA GLN A 403 -7.68 10.94 -35.36
C GLN A 403 -9.12 11.43 -35.58
N PRO A 404 -9.57 11.55 -36.82
CA PRO A 404 -10.98 11.81 -37.10
C PRO A 404 -11.84 10.61 -36.67
N GLU A 405 -13.02 10.89 -36.17
CA GLU A 405 -14.06 9.88 -35.96
C GLU A 405 -14.62 9.49 -37.32
N LEU A 406 -14.51 8.23 -37.68
CA LEU A 406 -15.05 7.66 -38.92
C LEU A 406 -15.65 6.30 -38.61
N ASP A 407 -16.97 6.21 -38.57
CA ASP A 407 -17.69 4.98 -38.26
C ASP A 407 -18.47 4.50 -39.47
N ALA A 408 -18.34 3.24 -39.75
CA ALA A 408 -19.21 2.52 -40.71
C ALA A 408 -20.32 1.83 -39.95
N THR A 409 -21.57 2.06 -40.34
CA THR A 409 -22.74 1.36 -39.83
C THR A 409 -23.42 0.64 -40.95
N VAL A 410 -23.71 -0.64 -40.73
CA VAL A 410 -24.52 -1.46 -41.65
C VAL A 410 -25.62 -2.06 -40.79
N TRP A 411 -26.86 -1.85 -41.24
CA TRP A 411 -27.99 -2.50 -40.60
C TRP A 411 -29.01 -2.98 -41.61
N SER A 412 -29.78 -3.97 -41.24
CA SER A 412 -30.83 -4.53 -42.04
C SER A 412 -32.05 -4.80 -41.16
N ALA A 413 -33.23 -4.56 -41.72
CA ALA A 413 -34.49 -4.76 -41.01
C ALA A 413 -35.56 -5.33 -41.92
N LYS A 414 -36.51 -6.05 -41.32
CA LYS A 414 -37.66 -6.63 -41.99
C LYS A 414 -38.95 -6.34 -41.23
N ASP A 415 -39.89 -5.67 -41.90
CA ASP A 415 -41.24 -5.53 -41.41
C ASP A 415 -42.00 -6.85 -41.55
N VAL A 416 -42.84 -7.18 -40.58
CA VAL A 416 -43.65 -8.39 -40.56
C VAL A 416 -45.15 -8.06 -40.40
N GLY A 417 -46.01 -8.95 -40.89
CA GLY A 417 -47.45 -8.77 -40.83
C GLY A 417 -48.05 -8.02 -42.02
N GLY A 418 -49.33 -7.75 -41.93
CA GLY A 418 -50.07 -7.02 -42.97
C GLY A 418 -49.65 -5.58 -43.08
N TRP A 419 -49.90 -4.98 -44.26
CA TRP A 419 -49.59 -3.55 -44.49
C TRP A 419 -50.35 -2.63 -43.54
N SER A 420 -49.67 -1.69 -42.92
CA SER A 420 -50.28 -0.69 -42.04
C SER A 420 -50.71 0.57 -42.78
N THR A 421 -50.25 0.76 -44.02
CA THR A 421 -50.66 1.87 -44.89
C THR A 421 -51.51 1.38 -46.06
N PRO A 422 -52.59 2.08 -46.39
CA PRO A 422 -53.48 1.65 -47.53
C PRO A 422 -52.75 1.65 -48.86
N SER A 423 -51.74 2.41 -49.08
CA SER A 423 -50.98 2.52 -50.31
C SER A 423 -49.96 1.41 -50.55
N GLY A 424 -49.64 0.60 -49.54
CA GLY A 424 -48.66 -0.48 -49.68
C GLY A 424 -47.25 -0.06 -50.14
N ASN A 425 -46.89 1.21 -49.97
CA ASN A 425 -45.69 1.78 -50.59
C ASN A 425 -44.38 1.49 -49.82
N LYS A 426 -44.44 0.89 -48.62
CA LYS A 426 -43.27 0.56 -47.84
C LYS A 426 -42.74 -0.84 -48.19
N ALA A 427 -41.49 -0.92 -48.65
CA ALA A 427 -40.84 -2.22 -48.83
C ALA A 427 -40.70 -2.96 -47.49
N PRO A 428 -41.06 -4.28 -47.44
CA PRO A 428 -40.99 -5.02 -46.16
C PRO A 428 -39.55 -5.32 -45.72
N TYR A 429 -38.56 -5.14 -46.57
CA TYR A 429 -37.15 -5.33 -46.29
C TYR A 429 -36.39 -4.03 -46.53
N GLN A 430 -35.56 -3.65 -45.57
CA GLN A 430 -34.70 -2.49 -45.62
C GLN A 430 -33.25 -2.90 -45.31
N ALA A 431 -32.30 -2.34 -46.05
CA ALA A 431 -30.88 -2.41 -45.74
C ALA A 431 -30.30 -1.03 -45.92
N GLU A 432 -29.50 -0.63 -44.95
CA GLU A 432 -28.85 0.68 -44.92
C GLU A 432 -27.37 0.51 -44.58
N ALA A 433 -26.52 1.23 -45.32
CA ALA A 433 -25.12 1.39 -45.01
C ALA A 433 -24.79 2.87 -44.93
N GLY A 434 -24.20 3.28 -43.84
CA GLY A 434 -23.87 4.67 -43.57
C GLY A 434 -22.41 4.83 -43.16
N LEU A 435 -21.84 6.00 -43.47
CA LEU A 435 -20.55 6.45 -42.96
C LEU A 435 -20.75 7.74 -42.19
N ASN A 436 -20.30 7.74 -40.94
CA ASN A 436 -20.32 8.90 -40.10
C ASN A 436 -18.90 9.45 -40.01
N PHE A 437 -18.70 10.72 -40.36
CA PHE A 437 -17.42 11.39 -40.26
C PHE A 437 -17.55 12.64 -39.40
N SER A 438 -16.68 12.75 -38.35
CA SER A 438 -16.61 13.90 -37.47
C SER A 438 -15.17 14.21 -37.13
N VAL A 439 -14.81 15.48 -37.18
CA VAL A 439 -13.49 15.93 -36.73
C VAL A 439 -13.56 17.36 -36.17
N PRO A 440 -13.16 17.55 -34.91
CA PRO A 440 -13.02 18.89 -34.35
C PRO A 440 -11.83 19.59 -35.00
N VAL A 441 -12.04 20.71 -35.70
CA VAL A 441 -10.98 21.39 -36.48
C VAL A 441 -9.77 21.75 -35.63
N GLN A 442 -9.98 22.30 -34.43
CA GLN A 442 -8.89 22.76 -33.58
C GLN A 442 -8.19 21.63 -32.81
N ARG A 443 -8.84 20.50 -32.56
CA ARG A 443 -8.34 19.33 -31.82
C ARG A 443 -7.70 19.66 -30.46
N ARG A 444 -8.09 20.79 -29.82
CA ARG A 444 -7.46 21.27 -28.57
C ARG A 444 -7.58 20.24 -27.43
N LYS A 445 -8.74 19.58 -27.28
CA LYS A 445 -8.95 18.54 -26.27
C LYS A 445 -7.99 17.37 -26.45
N ALA A 446 -7.85 16.84 -27.66
CA ALA A 446 -6.95 15.72 -27.94
C ALA A 446 -5.48 16.10 -27.77
N ARG A 447 -5.05 17.24 -28.32
CA ARG A 447 -3.67 17.76 -28.14
C ARG A 447 -3.33 17.99 -26.67
N GLY A 448 -4.26 18.54 -25.89
CA GLY A 448 -4.08 18.74 -24.45
C GLY A 448 -3.92 17.41 -23.69
N LYS A 449 -4.71 16.37 -24.04
CA LYS A 449 -4.56 15.05 -23.46
C LYS A 449 -3.21 14.38 -23.82
N VAL A 450 -2.75 14.53 -25.07
CA VAL A 450 -1.42 14.03 -25.49
C VAL A 450 -0.32 14.71 -24.69
N ALA A 451 -0.31 16.02 -24.61
CA ALA A 451 0.71 16.77 -23.87
C ALA A 451 0.69 16.40 -22.36
N ALA A 452 -0.50 16.22 -21.77
CA ALA A 452 -0.62 15.80 -20.38
C ALA A 452 -0.09 14.38 -20.16
N ALA A 453 -0.40 13.41 -21.06
CA ALA A 453 0.08 12.04 -20.96
C ALA A 453 1.59 11.93 -21.15
N GLU A 454 2.16 12.69 -22.11
CA GLU A 454 3.62 12.77 -22.32
C GLU A 454 4.32 13.34 -21.08
N ALA A 455 3.80 14.43 -20.50
CA ALA A 455 4.34 15.02 -19.27
C ALA A 455 4.26 14.03 -18.09
N LYS A 456 3.16 13.28 -17.97
CA LYS A 456 3.00 12.25 -16.93
C LYS A 456 4.02 11.11 -17.07
N LEU A 457 4.30 10.65 -18.29
CA LEU A 457 5.33 9.64 -18.53
C LEU A 457 6.72 10.14 -18.13
N VAL A 458 7.07 11.39 -18.49
CA VAL A 458 8.35 12.00 -18.06
C VAL A 458 8.40 12.11 -16.54
N GLN A 459 7.28 12.48 -15.88
CA GLN A 459 7.20 12.53 -14.43
C GLN A 459 7.44 11.15 -13.78
N ILE A 460 6.83 10.09 -14.32
CA ILE A 460 7.02 8.72 -13.81
C ILE A 460 8.47 8.26 -14.02
N ALA A 461 9.04 8.50 -15.19
CA ALA A 461 10.44 8.16 -15.48
C ALA A 461 11.42 8.89 -14.54
N THR A 462 11.14 10.16 -14.23
CA THR A 462 11.93 10.93 -13.26
C THR A 462 11.77 10.40 -11.83
N LYS A 463 10.55 10.04 -11.44
CA LYS A 463 10.30 9.39 -10.13
C LYS A 463 11.05 8.07 -10.01
N ARG A 464 11.06 7.25 -11.07
CA ARG A 464 11.78 5.98 -11.08
C ARG A 464 13.28 6.19 -10.89
N ARG A 465 13.90 7.12 -11.63
CA ARG A 465 15.32 7.46 -11.45
C ARG A 465 15.61 7.92 -10.02
N PHE A 466 14.78 8.81 -9.49
CA PHE A 466 14.92 9.26 -8.10
C PHE A 466 14.78 8.12 -7.10
N ALA A 467 13.87 7.18 -7.33
CA ALA A 467 13.72 5.99 -6.48
C ALA A 467 14.98 5.09 -6.53
N GLU A 468 15.60 4.91 -7.70
CA GLU A 468 16.87 4.19 -7.85
C GLU A 468 18.00 4.87 -7.06
N ASP A 469 18.12 6.19 -7.17
CA ASP A 469 19.12 6.98 -6.42
C ASP A 469 18.86 6.88 -4.91
N LYS A 470 17.58 6.96 -4.49
CA LYS A 470 17.16 6.84 -3.09
C LYS A 470 17.51 5.47 -2.51
N ILE A 471 17.16 4.38 -3.22
CA ILE A 471 17.48 3.00 -2.80
C ILE A 471 19.00 2.84 -2.66
N SER A 472 19.77 3.31 -3.63
CA SER A 472 21.23 3.25 -3.58
C SER A 472 21.80 3.98 -2.35
N THR A 473 21.25 5.15 -2.02
CA THR A 473 21.65 5.93 -0.86
C THR A 473 21.22 5.25 0.46
N GLU A 474 20.02 4.68 0.50
CA GLU A 474 19.51 3.95 1.68
C GLU A 474 20.40 2.75 2.00
N VAL A 475 20.78 1.94 1.01
CA VAL A 475 21.65 0.78 1.20
C VAL A 475 23.03 1.21 1.69
N GLN A 476 23.66 2.20 1.03
CA GLN A 476 24.96 2.70 1.45
C GLN A 476 24.96 3.26 2.88
N SER A 477 23.91 4.00 3.24
CA SER A 477 23.73 4.55 4.58
C SER A 477 23.51 3.45 5.61
N ALA A 478 22.68 2.44 5.28
CA ALA A 478 22.40 1.32 6.17
C ALA A 478 23.64 0.49 6.47
N VAL A 479 24.48 0.20 5.46
CA VAL A 479 25.76 -0.51 5.64
C VAL A 479 26.71 0.30 6.52
N ALA A 480 26.86 1.59 6.26
CA ALA A 480 27.75 2.46 7.04
C ALA A 480 27.30 2.57 8.50
N THR A 481 25.99 2.69 8.74
CA THR A 481 25.41 2.77 10.08
C THR A 481 25.57 1.46 10.83
N LEU A 482 25.32 0.32 10.15
CA LEU A 482 25.44 -1.00 10.75
C LEU A 482 26.90 -1.36 11.12
N ASP A 483 27.88 -1.00 10.28
CA ASP A 483 29.30 -1.16 10.58
C ASP A 483 29.73 -0.29 11.78
N ALA A 484 29.30 0.98 11.79
CA ALA A 484 29.60 1.87 12.93
C ALA A 484 28.97 1.36 14.24
N ALA A 485 27.72 0.88 14.18
CA ALA A 485 27.03 0.30 15.32
C ALA A 485 27.74 -0.98 15.81
N PHE A 486 28.18 -1.85 14.92
CA PHE A 486 28.95 -3.05 15.27
C PHE A 486 30.24 -2.70 16.02
N ARG A 487 31.04 -1.76 15.50
CA ARG A 487 32.27 -1.29 16.16
C ARG A 487 32.00 -0.61 17.50
N SER A 488 30.87 0.06 17.64
CA SER A 488 30.44 0.71 18.87
C SER A 488 30.21 -0.29 20.00
N ILE A 489 29.69 -1.49 19.69
CA ILE A 489 29.50 -2.57 20.68
C ILE A 489 30.83 -2.96 21.31
N ASP A 490 31.90 -3.14 20.53
CA ASP A 490 33.19 -3.54 21.06
C ASP A 490 33.75 -2.49 22.03
N LYS A 491 33.58 -1.19 21.72
CA LYS A 491 34.01 -0.11 22.58
C LYS A 491 33.17 0.03 23.86
N ALA A 492 31.86 -0.20 23.73
CA ALA A 492 30.96 -0.23 24.88
C ALA A 492 31.31 -1.37 25.84
N ARG A 493 31.59 -2.57 25.31
CA ARG A 493 32.06 -3.73 26.10
C ARG A 493 33.40 -3.45 26.79
N GLU A 494 34.37 -2.89 26.08
CA GLU A 494 35.66 -2.50 26.66
C GLU A 494 35.44 -1.52 27.81
N SER A 495 34.56 -0.53 27.65
CA SER A 495 34.20 0.43 28.72
C SER A 495 33.61 -0.27 29.94
N VAL A 496 32.71 -1.24 29.74
CA VAL A 496 32.13 -2.02 30.84
C VAL A 496 33.21 -2.77 31.61
N VAL A 497 34.10 -3.50 30.93
CA VAL A 497 35.18 -4.27 31.56
C VAL A 497 36.11 -3.36 32.39
N LEU A 498 36.43 -2.17 31.87
CA LEU A 498 37.26 -1.21 32.58
C LEU A 498 36.55 -0.63 33.83
N ASN A 499 35.25 -0.30 33.73
CA ASN A 499 34.48 0.19 34.86
C ASN A 499 34.30 -0.87 35.95
N GLU A 500 34.02 -2.14 35.58
CA GLU A 500 33.94 -3.25 36.50
C GLU A 500 35.29 -3.46 37.25
N LYS A 501 36.41 -3.40 36.52
CA LYS A 501 37.74 -3.47 37.13
C LYS A 501 38.00 -2.33 38.10
N MET A 502 37.60 -1.10 37.74
CA MET A 502 37.74 0.05 38.64
C MET A 502 36.84 -0.07 39.87
N GLN A 503 35.63 -0.58 39.73
CA GLN A 503 34.71 -0.86 40.83
C GLN A 503 35.31 -1.94 41.77
N ALA A 504 35.85 -3.03 41.23
CA ALA A 504 36.50 -4.08 42.03
C ALA A 504 37.69 -3.55 42.82
N PHE A 505 38.52 -2.68 42.23
CA PHE A 505 39.61 -2.03 42.96
C PHE A 505 39.10 -1.15 44.10
N GLU A 506 37.97 -0.44 43.89
CA GLU A 506 37.43 0.44 44.93
C GLU A 506 36.83 -0.39 46.09
N VAL A 507 36.22 -1.56 45.82
CA VAL A 507 35.79 -2.49 46.88
C VAL A 507 36.97 -2.91 47.75
N ILE A 508 38.09 -3.35 47.13
CA ILE A 508 39.31 -3.76 47.87
C ILE A 508 39.89 -2.63 48.70
N LYS A 509 39.90 -1.37 48.19
CA LYS A 509 40.35 -0.21 48.95
C LYS A 509 39.44 0.09 50.13
N LEU A 510 38.13 -0.01 49.94
CA LEU A 510 37.17 0.21 51.02
C LEU A 510 37.34 -0.83 52.13
N GLU A 511 37.56 -2.11 51.78
CA GLU A 511 37.82 -3.19 52.74
C GLU A 511 39.12 -2.95 53.53
N ARG A 512 40.14 -2.29 52.94
CA ARG A 512 41.39 -1.93 53.58
C ARG A 512 41.34 -0.61 54.38
N GLY A 513 40.23 0.13 54.27
CA GLY A 513 40.10 1.44 54.94
C GLY A 513 40.70 2.61 54.14
N ASP A 514 41.17 2.38 52.92
CA ASP A 514 41.81 3.38 52.05
C ASP A 514 40.79 4.12 51.15
N SER A 515 39.47 3.85 51.27
CA SER A 515 38.40 4.47 50.52
C SER A 515 37.15 4.67 51.37
N ASP A 516 36.16 5.38 50.82
CA ASP A 516 34.88 5.67 51.43
C ASP A 516 33.71 5.13 50.59
N LEU A 517 32.52 5.09 51.20
CA LEU A 517 31.29 4.63 50.55
C LEU A 517 30.88 5.52 49.36
N LEU A 518 31.19 6.82 49.42
CA LEU A 518 30.84 7.74 48.34
C LEU A 518 31.60 7.38 47.06
N ARG A 519 32.89 7.09 47.15
CA ARG A 519 33.70 6.68 45.99
C ARG A 519 33.24 5.36 45.41
N LEU A 520 32.94 4.41 46.28
CA LEU A 520 32.37 3.13 45.81
C LEU A 520 31.04 3.34 45.09
N ASN A 521 30.13 4.17 45.61
CA ASN A 521 28.84 4.48 44.97
C ASN A 521 29.02 5.16 43.61
N ILE A 522 30.02 6.04 43.45
CA ILE A 522 30.38 6.66 42.17
C ILE A 522 30.84 5.59 41.16
N ARG A 523 31.67 4.62 41.58
CA ARG A 523 32.14 3.53 40.70
C ARG A 523 31.01 2.59 40.29
N GLU A 524 30.10 2.23 41.20
CA GLU A 524 28.93 1.43 40.90
C GLU A 524 28.00 2.12 39.91
N THR A 525 27.77 3.41 40.07
CA THR A 525 26.98 4.21 39.14
C THR A 525 27.64 4.26 37.75
N ALA A 526 28.97 4.49 37.71
CA ALA A 526 29.72 4.48 36.45
C ALA A 526 29.66 3.11 35.72
N THR A 527 29.75 2.01 36.51
CA THR A 527 29.59 0.65 35.94
C THR A 527 28.18 0.43 35.39
N PHE A 528 27.14 0.86 36.11
CA PHE A 528 25.77 0.78 35.65
C PHE A 528 25.56 1.60 34.37
N ASP A 529 26.05 2.85 34.34
CA ASP A 529 25.94 3.73 33.18
C ASP A 529 26.67 3.12 31.95
N ALA A 530 27.85 2.52 32.16
CA ALA A 530 28.57 1.80 31.11
C ALA A 530 27.75 0.59 30.55
N ARG A 531 27.06 -0.15 31.43
CA ARG A 531 26.16 -1.24 31.03
C ARG A 531 24.95 -0.74 30.24
N VAL A 532 24.39 0.43 30.63
CA VAL A 532 23.29 1.05 29.86
C VAL A 532 23.79 1.46 28.48
N VAL A 533 24.99 2.03 28.34
CA VAL A 533 25.60 2.37 27.04
C VAL A 533 25.85 1.11 26.20
N GLU A 534 26.28 0.01 26.81
CA GLU A 534 26.43 -1.28 26.10
C GLU A 534 25.08 -1.77 25.55
N ILE A 535 24.01 -1.73 26.34
CA ILE A 535 22.65 -2.11 25.89
C ILE A 535 22.19 -1.21 24.74
N GLU A 536 22.45 0.10 24.81
CA GLU A 536 22.11 1.05 23.75
C GLU A 536 22.91 0.79 22.47
N ALA A 537 24.18 0.40 22.58
CA ALA A 537 24.97 0.02 21.41
C ALA A 537 24.43 -1.24 20.72
N PHE A 538 23.99 -2.24 21.51
CA PHE A 538 23.31 -3.42 20.96
C PHE A 538 21.97 -3.08 20.31
N LEU A 539 21.14 -2.27 20.98
CA LEU A 539 19.88 -1.81 20.43
C LEU A 539 20.11 -1.15 19.05
N HIS A 540 21.03 -0.21 19.00
CA HIS A 540 21.37 0.53 17.77
C HIS A 540 21.87 -0.39 16.65
N TYR A 541 22.62 -1.43 17.00
CA TYR A 541 23.06 -2.43 16.03
C TYR A 541 21.88 -3.22 15.46
N PHE A 542 20.94 -3.71 16.29
CA PHE A 542 19.82 -4.50 15.82
C PHE A 542 18.78 -3.67 15.07
N GLU A 543 18.58 -2.40 15.41
CA GLU A 543 17.79 -1.44 14.64
C GLU A 543 18.43 -1.20 13.26
N SER A 544 19.76 -0.95 13.23
CA SER A 544 20.51 -0.79 11.97
C SER A 544 20.49 -2.07 11.12
N LYS A 545 20.49 -3.25 11.75
CA LYS A 545 20.33 -4.54 11.06
C LYS A 545 18.95 -4.66 10.44
N ALA A 546 17.89 -4.17 11.11
CA ALA A 546 16.55 -4.13 10.56
C ALA A 546 16.45 -3.16 9.37
N ASP A 547 17.07 -1.98 9.45
CA ASP A 547 17.17 -1.03 8.34
C ASP A 547 17.90 -1.62 7.12
N TYR A 548 19.02 -2.29 7.35
CA TYR A 548 19.78 -2.96 6.29
C TYR A 548 18.96 -4.05 5.61
N ARG A 549 18.26 -4.89 6.38
CA ARG A 549 17.36 -5.92 5.81
C ARG A 549 16.23 -5.31 5.01
N ALA A 550 15.61 -4.24 5.52
CA ALA A 550 14.56 -3.49 4.83
C ALA A 550 15.08 -2.84 3.54
N ALA A 551 16.27 -2.23 3.57
CA ALA A 551 16.89 -1.61 2.40
C ALA A 551 17.15 -2.63 1.27
N LEU A 552 17.52 -3.86 1.61
CA LEU A 552 17.72 -4.97 0.67
C LEU A 552 16.44 -5.74 0.30
N ALA A 553 15.31 -5.43 0.94
CA ALA A 553 14.05 -6.16 0.78
C ALA A 553 14.21 -7.68 1.01
N ILE A 554 15.01 -8.10 2.03
CA ILE A 554 15.32 -9.52 2.28
C ILE A 554 14.11 -10.26 2.84
N ASP A 555 13.27 -9.58 3.62
CA ASP A 555 12.14 -10.17 4.35
C ASP A 555 10.91 -10.43 3.47
N VAL A 556 10.98 -10.08 2.19
CA VAL A 556 9.93 -10.32 1.20
C VAL A 556 10.40 -11.40 0.22
N ALA A 557 9.51 -12.33 -0.10
CA ALA A 557 9.78 -13.36 -1.07
C ALA A 557 10.16 -12.71 -2.41
N ARG A 558 11.24 -13.19 -3.03
CA ARG A 558 11.56 -12.85 -4.40
C ARG A 558 10.47 -13.47 -5.27
N GLU A 559 9.49 -12.69 -5.67
CA GLU A 559 8.66 -13.12 -6.77
C GLU A 559 9.58 -13.17 -8.01
N ASP A 560 9.81 -14.38 -8.50
CA ASP A 560 10.33 -14.56 -9.85
C ASP A 560 9.47 -13.68 -10.74
N ALA A 561 10.11 -12.75 -11.44
CA ALA A 561 9.44 -11.68 -12.17
C ALA A 561 8.23 -12.27 -12.90
N VAL A 562 7.01 -11.99 -12.40
CA VAL A 562 5.81 -12.32 -13.15
C VAL A 562 6.04 -11.69 -14.51
N PRO A 563 6.15 -12.47 -15.59
CA PRO A 563 6.38 -11.89 -16.90
C PRO A 563 5.32 -10.82 -17.08
N LEU A 564 5.75 -9.59 -17.37
CA LEU A 564 4.83 -8.51 -17.70
C LEU A 564 3.85 -9.11 -18.72
N PRO A 565 2.51 -9.01 -18.50
CA PRO A 565 1.58 -9.55 -19.46
C PRO A 565 1.99 -9.06 -20.83
N GLU A 566 2.16 -10.01 -21.77
CA GLU A 566 2.50 -9.69 -23.15
C GLU A 566 1.55 -8.57 -23.59
N GLU A 567 2.09 -7.59 -24.30
CA GLU A 567 1.28 -6.47 -24.79
C GLU A 567 0.02 -7.08 -25.40
N PRO A 568 -1.19 -6.63 -25.00
CA PRO A 568 -2.39 -7.13 -25.61
C PRO A 568 -2.22 -6.93 -27.11
N VAL A 569 -2.09 -8.06 -27.81
CA VAL A 569 -1.92 -8.08 -29.28
C VAL A 569 -3.04 -7.27 -29.88
N PRO A 570 -2.76 -6.27 -30.74
CA PRO A 570 -3.72 -5.34 -31.30
C PRO A 570 -4.85 -6.04 -32.10
#